data_76a5d28a0d05d85bfbd2739150a79292
#
_entry.id   76a5d28a0d05d85bfbd2739150a79292
#
_cell.length_a   1.000
_cell.length_b   1.000
_cell.length_c   1.000
_cell.angle_alpha   90.00
_cell.angle_beta   90.00
_cell.angle_gamma   90.00
#
_symmetry.space_group_name_H-M   'P 1'
#
loop_
_entity.id
_entity.type
_entity.pdbx_description
1 polymer ?
#
loop_
_entity_poly.entity_id
_entity_poly.type
_entity_poly.pdbx_seq_one_letter_code
_entity_poly.pdbx_strand_id
1 'polypeptide(L)'
;MHSEKDPHTKHSPEPAGVERVDLFFGAQAQPAAPAEVSQEPLHVCFHCSGELVYPLDWSEEGAHHWRVLLRCPECESRREGVFDQGAVEALDDELDRGSSALLGDLRRMTHANMSEEIEFFIRALDADVITPSDF
;
A
#
# COMPACT_ATOMS: atom_id res chain seq x y z
N MET A 1 39.14 40.38 35.37
CA MET A 1 39.97 40.82 34.23
C MET A 1 39.88 39.82 33.13
N HIS A 2 39.59 40.31 31.94
CA HIS A 2 39.44 39.67 30.64
C HIS A 2 38.13 38.88 30.39
N SER A 3 37.29 39.70 29.93
CA SER A 3 36.31 39.52 28.84
C SER A 3 36.88 38.80 27.64
N GLU A 4 36.25 37.75 27.18
CA GLU A 4 36.31 37.40 25.78
C GLU A 4 34.92 36.96 25.28
N LYS A 5 34.43 37.84 24.46
CA LYS A 5 33.21 37.79 23.70
C LYS A 5 33.47 37.02 22.41
N ASP A 6 32.83 35.89 22.22
CA ASP A 6 32.80 35.27 20.90
C ASP A 6 31.38 35.35 20.30
N PRO A 7 31.23 36.07 19.20
CA PRO A 7 29.99 36.04 18.41
C PRO A 7 30.15 35.05 17.26
N HIS A 8 29.74 33.81 17.42
CA HIS A 8 29.54 32.94 16.25
C HIS A 8 28.06 32.94 15.86
N THR A 9 27.71 33.97 15.12
CA THR A 9 26.57 33.99 14.23
C THR A 9 26.83 33.02 13.08
N LYS A 10 26.33 31.79 13.18
CA LYS A 10 26.25 30.89 12.01
C LYS A 10 25.04 31.30 11.20
N HIS A 11 25.32 32.05 10.17
CA HIS A 11 24.42 32.29 9.05
C HIS A 11 24.25 30.97 8.29
N SER A 12 23.08 30.33 8.45
CA SER A 12 22.68 29.24 7.58
C SER A 12 22.20 29.83 6.27
N PRO A 13 22.72 29.39 5.11
CA PRO A 13 22.17 29.79 3.84
C PRO A 13 20.80 29.12 3.66
N GLU A 14 19.80 29.94 3.42
CA GLU A 14 18.52 29.50 2.88
C GLU A 14 18.73 28.71 1.60
N PRO A 15 18.13 27.53 1.44
CA PRO A 15 18.09 26.88 0.14
C PRO A 15 17.17 27.68 -0.76
N ALA A 16 17.79 28.22 -1.81
CA ALA A 16 17.11 28.86 -2.93
C ALA A 16 15.99 27.97 -3.46
N GLY A 17 14.82 28.61 -3.62
CA GLY A 17 13.73 28.34 -4.54
C GLY A 17 13.64 26.93 -5.11
N VAL A 18 12.92 26.03 -4.41
CA VAL A 18 12.27 24.94 -5.11
C VAL A 18 11.04 25.56 -5.77
N GLU A 19 11.16 25.82 -7.04
CA GLU A 19 10.07 26.18 -7.92
C GLU A 19 8.99 25.11 -7.81
N ARG A 20 7.91 25.48 -7.15
CA ARG A 20 6.70 24.67 -7.07
C ARG A 20 6.18 24.51 -8.48
N VAL A 21 6.43 23.38 -9.09
CA VAL A 21 5.71 22.97 -10.28
C VAL A 21 4.29 22.66 -9.82
N ASP A 22 3.43 23.65 -9.93
CA ASP A 22 1.99 23.45 -9.86
C ASP A 22 1.59 22.59 -11.05
N LEU A 23 1.68 21.26 -10.85
CA LEU A 23 1.02 20.32 -11.71
C LEU A 23 -0.49 20.54 -11.52
N PHE A 24 -1.03 21.27 -12.45
CA PHE A 24 -2.44 21.55 -12.64
C PHE A 24 -3.18 20.22 -12.87
N PHE A 25 -3.38 19.44 -11.82
CA PHE A 25 -4.43 18.45 -11.80
C PHE A 25 -5.70 19.19 -11.40
N GLY A 26 -6.49 19.55 -12.40
CA GLY A 26 -7.84 20.04 -12.20
C GLY A 26 -8.66 19.02 -11.46
N ALA A 27 -8.54 19.02 -10.13
CA ALA A 27 -9.46 18.38 -9.25
C ALA A 27 -10.76 19.19 -9.31
N GLN A 28 -11.70 18.75 -10.11
CA GLN A 28 -13.08 19.15 -9.93
C GLN A 28 -13.53 18.56 -8.59
N ALA A 29 -13.50 19.40 -7.56
CA ALA A 29 -14.13 19.12 -6.29
C ALA A 29 -15.62 18.98 -6.55
N GLN A 30 -16.11 17.76 -6.65
CA GLN A 30 -17.53 17.50 -6.56
C GLN A 30 -17.97 17.82 -5.13
N PRO A 31 -19.07 18.58 -4.95
CA PRO A 31 -19.56 18.91 -3.62
C PRO A 31 -19.88 17.60 -2.88
N ALA A 32 -19.35 17.50 -1.66
CA ALA A 32 -19.63 16.40 -0.76
C ALA A 32 -21.15 16.25 -0.60
N ALA A 33 -21.71 15.18 -1.12
CA ALA A 33 -23.07 14.78 -0.82
C ALA A 33 -23.15 14.45 0.70
N PRO A 34 -24.30 14.75 1.36
CA PRO A 34 -24.46 14.43 2.78
C PRO A 34 -24.21 12.94 3.02
N ALA A 35 -23.48 12.64 4.07
CA ALA A 35 -23.08 11.29 4.45
C ALA A 35 -24.32 10.42 4.70
N GLU A 36 -24.80 9.74 3.68
CA GLU A 36 -25.63 8.57 3.85
C GLU A 36 -24.69 7.47 4.33
N VAL A 37 -24.99 6.92 5.50
CA VAL A 37 -24.33 5.74 6.05
C VAL A 37 -24.68 4.57 5.14
N SER A 38 -23.99 4.49 4.02
CA SER A 38 -24.13 3.39 3.07
C SER A 38 -23.53 2.15 3.71
N GLN A 39 -24.36 1.19 4.07
CA GLN A 39 -23.94 -0.14 4.54
C GLN A 39 -23.36 -1.01 3.40
N GLU A 40 -22.98 -0.40 2.30
CA GLU A 40 -22.33 -1.09 1.20
C GLU A 40 -20.87 -1.41 1.56
N PRO A 41 -20.43 -2.66 1.30
CA PRO A 41 -19.05 -3.06 1.59
C PRO A 41 -18.07 -2.19 0.81
N LEU A 42 -17.09 -1.62 1.49
CA LEU A 42 -16.15 -0.66 0.91
C LEU A 42 -15.20 -1.29 -0.11
N HIS A 43 -14.98 -2.61 -0.03
CA HIS A 43 -14.14 -3.36 -0.97
C HIS A 43 -14.81 -3.58 -2.33
N VAL A 44 -16.13 -3.32 -2.45
CA VAL A 44 -16.87 -3.46 -3.71
C VAL A 44 -16.97 -2.12 -4.42
N CYS A 45 -16.65 -2.11 -5.70
CA CYS A 45 -16.72 -0.92 -6.53
C CYS A 45 -18.17 -0.56 -6.88
N PHE A 46 -18.57 0.65 -6.57
CA PHE A 46 -19.90 1.19 -6.91
C PHE A 46 -20.12 1.34 -8.43
N HIS A 47 -19.05 1.37 -9.23
CA HIS A 47 -19.10 1.61 -10.67
C HIS A 47 -19.08 0.31 -11.50
N CYS A 48 -18.21 -0.64 -11.18
CA CYS A 48 -18.05 -1.88 -11.96
C CYS A 48 -18.37 -3.16 -11.16
N SER A 49 -18.71 -3.03 -9.88
CA SER A 49 -18.95 -4.15 -8.95
C SER A 49 -17.75 -5.06 -8.73
N GLY A 50 -16.55 -4.63 -9.10
CA GLY A 50 -15.31 -5.34 -8.80
C GLY A 50 -15.03 -5.34 -7.30
N GLU A 51 -14.49 -6.43 -6.77
CA GLU A 51 -14.29 -6.67 -5.33
C GLU A 51 -12.87 -6.35 -4.84
N LEU A 52 -12.09 -5.61 -5.64
CA LEU A 52 -10.68 -5.33 -5.39
C LEU A 52 -10.42 -3.87 -5.01
N VAL A 53 -11.43 -3.15 -4.50
CA VAL A 53 -11.26 -1.76 -4.06
C VAL A 53 -10.34 -1.72 -2.86
N TYR A 54 -9.39 -0.78 -2.90
CA TYR A 54 -8.41 -0.59 -1.83
C TYR A 54 -8.26 0.89 -1.47
N PRO A 55 -7.85 1.20 -0.24
CA PRO A 55 -7.61 2.58 0.18
C PRO A 55 -6.29 3.10 -0.38
N LEU A 56 -6.32 4.35 -0.89
CA LEU A 56 -5.13 5.11 -1.26
C LEU A 56 -4.63 5.99 -0.12
N ASP A 57 -5.58 6.51 0.66
CA ASP A 57 -5.30 7.43 1.77
C ASP A 57 -6.43 7.35 2.79
N TRP A 58 -6.11 7.60 4.07
CA TRP A 58 -7.07 7.68 5.14
C TRP A 58 -6.61 8.66 6.22
N SER A 59 -7.55 9.34 6.84
CA SER A 59 -7.32 10.23 7.97
C SER A 59 -8.47 10.16 8.95
N GLU A 60 -8.18 10.38 10.22
CA GLU A 60 -9.21 10.45 11.27
C GLU A 60 -10.11 11.67 11.05
N GLU A 61 -11.42 11.45 11.12
CA GLU A 61 -12.44 12.48 11.02
C GLU A 61 -13.34 12.44 12.27
N GLY A 62 -12.84 12.97 13.38
CA GLY A 62 -13.50 12.91 14.67
C GLY A 62 -13.25 11.60 15.43
N ALA A 63 -14.09 11.30 16.44
CA ALA A 63 -13.80 10.23 17.40
C ALA A 63 -14.00 8.79 16.86
N HIS A 64 -14.85 8.60 15.85
CA HIS A 64 -15.26 7.28 15.37
C HIS A 64 -15.50 7.23 13.86
N HIS A 65 -14.95 8.18 13.12
CA HIS A 65 -15.11 8.25 11.67
C HIS A 65 -13.76 8.43 11.00
N TRP A 66 -13.67 7.92 9.78
CA TRP A 66 -12.49 7.97 8.95
C TRP A 66 -12.84 8.55 7.59
N ARG A 67 -12.04 9.51 7.15
CA ARG A 67 -12.06 9.95 5.77
C ARG A 67 -11.15 9.01 4.98
N VAL A 68 -11.70 8.32 4.00
CA VAL A 68 -10.97 7.33 3.20
C VAL A 68 -11.11 7.66 1.72
N LEU A 69 -9.98 7.66 1.02
CA LEU A 69 -9.91 7.71 -0.44
C LEU A 69 -9.71 6.30 -0.99
N LEU A 70 -10.73 5.79 -1.65
CA LEU A 70 -10.76 4.44 -2.24
C LEU A 70 -10.49 4.48 -3.74
N ARG A 71 -9.85 3.43 -4.28
CA ARG A 71 -9.64 3.23 -5.72
C ARG A 71 -9.99 1.81 -6.12
N CYS A 72 -10.69 1.67 -7.25
CA CYS A 72 -10.87 0.40 -7.92
C CYS A 72 -9.76 0.17 -8.95
N PRO A 73 -9.02 -0.95 -8.93
CA PRO A 73 -7.98 -1.23 -9.92
C PRO A 73 -8.53 -1.61 -11.30
N GLU A 74 -9.77 -2.12 -11.37
CA GLU A 74 -10.36 -2.61 -12.62
C GLU A 74 -10.89 -1.48 -13.51
N CYS A 75 -11.62 -0.52 -12.93
CA CYS A 75 -12.18 0.61 -13.69
C CYS A 75 -11.52 1.95 -13.36
N GLU A 76 -10.53 1.97 -12.48
CA GLU A 76 -9.77 3.13 -12.01
C GLU A 76 -10.61 4.24 -11.34
N SER A 77 -11.88 3.96 -11.07
CA SER A 77 -12.75 4.92 -10.35
C SER A 77 -12.20 5.17 -8.94
N ARG A 78 -12.41 6.40 -8.48
CA ARG A 78 -12.04 6.83 -7.14
C ARG A 78 -13.28 7.29 -6.39
N ARG A 79 -13.33 7.01 -5.11
CA ARG A 79 -14.38 7.45 -4.19
C ARG A 79 -13.73 7.94 -2.91
N GLU A 80 -14.06 9.16 -2.53
CA GLU A 80 -13.72 9.70 -1.22
C GLU A 80 -14.99 9.79 -0.38
N GLY A 81 -14.90 9.47 0.89
CA GLY A 81 -16.02 9.55 1.81
C GLY A 81 -15.58 9.46 3.27
N VAL A 82 -16.53 9.78 4.15
CA VAL A 82 -16.35 9.61 5.60
C VAL A 82 -17.17 8.39 6.00
N PHE A 83 -16.50 7.43 6.64
CA PHE A 83 -17.06 6.14 7.03
C PHE A 83 -16.91 5.94 8.53
N ASP A 84 -17.80 5.17 9.13
CA ASP A 84 -17.67 4.79 10.52
C ASP A 84 -16.54 3.77 10.74
N GLN A 85 -16.12 3.62 11.98
CA GLN A 85 -15.06 2.71 12.40
C GLN A 85 -15.34 1.27 11.95
N GLY A 86 -16.59 0.80 12.08
CA GLY A 86 -16.95 -0.58 11.74
C GLY A 86 -16.84 -0.87 10.23
N ALA A 87 -17.18 0.10 9.38
CA ALA A 87 -17.02 -0.04 7.93
C ALA A 87 -15.54 -0.12 7.52
N VAL A 88 -14.68 0.64 8.19
CA VAL A 88 -13.23 0.63 7.92
C VAL A 88 -12.60 -0.65 8.43
N GLU A 89 -12.97 -1.14 9.61
CA GLU A 89 -12.52 -2.43 10.15
C GLU A 89 -12.92 -3.60 9.22
N ALA A 90 -14.15 -3.59 8.71
CA ALA A 90 -14.58 -4.60 7.76
C ALA A 90 -13.79 -4.58 6.43
N LEU A 91 -13.39 -3.40 5.96
CA LEU A 91 -12.49 -3.28 4.81
C LEU A 91 -11.11 -3.85 5.11
N ASP A 92 -10.55 -3.55 6.28
CA ASP A 92 -9.24 -4.03 6.72
C ASP A 92 -9.21 -5.56 6.83
N ASP A 93 -10.23 -6.17 7.43
CA ASP A 93 -10.40 -7.61 7.52
C ASP A 93 -10.44 -8.29 6.13
N GLU A 94 -11.07 -7.65 5.16
CA GLU A 94 -11.15 -8.17 3.78
C GLU A 94 -9.80 -8.09 3.07
N LEU A 95 -9.07 -6.99 3.24
CA LEU A 95 -7.72 -6.81 2.70
C LEU A 95 -6.73 -7.82 3.33
N ASP A 96 -6.82 -8.05 4.63
CA ASP A 96 -6.00 -9.02 5.34
C ASP A 96 -6.28 -10.46 4.88
N ARG A 97 -7.55 -10.79 4.63
CA ARG A 97 -7.95 -12.10 4.09
C ARG A 97 -7.35 -12.33 2.71
N GLY A 98 -7.44 -11.34 1.83
CA GLY A 98 -6.85 -11.39 0.48
C GLY A 98 -5.32 -11.54 0.52
N SER A 99 -4.66 -10.75 1.36
CA SER A 99 -3.21 -10.80 1.55
C SER A 99 -2.74 -12.15 2.10
N SER A 100 -3.47 -12.71 3.07
CA SER A 100 -3.17 -14.02 3.66
C SER A 100 -3.33 -15.16 2.66
N ALA A 101 -4.36 -15.11 1.81
CA ALA A 101 -4.56 -16.08 0.74
C ALA A 101 -3.41 -16.04 -0.28
N LEU A 102 -3.01 -14.83 -0.70
CA LEU A 102 -1.90 -14.65 -1.64
C LEU A 102 -0.57 -15.17 -1.08
N LEU A 103 -0.28 -14.89 0.19
CA LEU A 103 0.92 -15.41 0.86
C LEU A 103 0.89 -16.95 0.97
N GLY A 104 -0.28 -17.54 1.20
CA GLY A 104 -0.45 -18.99 1.20
C GLY A 104 -0.14 -19.61 -0.15
N ASP A 105 -0.63 -19.01 -1.24
CA ASP A 105 -0.37 -19.43 -2.60
C ASP A 105 1.12 -19.32 -2.96
N LEU A 106 1.74 -18.21 -2.62
CA LEU A 106 3.16 -17.99 -2.85
C LEU A 106 4.02 -19.05 -2.13
N ARG A 107 3.71 -19.36 -0.87
CA ARG A 107 4.41 -20.43 -0.12
C ARG A 107 4.26 -21.79 -0.78
N ARG A 108 3.05 -22.13 -1.28
CA ARG A 108 2.82 -23.41 -2.00
C ARG A 108 3.64 -23.48 -3.27
N MET A 109 3.67 -22.40 -4.07
CA MET A 109 4.45 -22.33 -5.30
C MET A 109 5.96 -22.45 -5.03
N THR A 110 6.45 -21.72 -4.02
CA THR A 110 7.87 -21.79 -3.63
C THR A 110 8.25 -23.21 -3.20
N HIS A 111 7.40 -23.86 -2.40
CA HIS A 111 7.64 -25.24 -1.96
C HIS A 111 7.64 -26.23 -3.14
N ALA A 112 6.71 -26.09 -4.08
CA ALA A 112 6.65 -26.93 -5.28
C ALA A 112 7.92 -26.77 -6.13
N ASN A 113 8.35 -25.55 -6.41
CA ASN A 113 9.56 -25.27 -7.16
C ASN A 113 10.81 -25.85 -6.48
N MET A 114 10.95 -25.65 -5.16
CA MET A 114 12.06 -26.25 -4.41
C MET A 114 12.07 -27.78 -4.48
N SER A 115 10.90 -28.40 -4.40
CA SER A 115 10.81 -29.87 -4.51
C SER A 115 11.27 -30.37 -5.88
N GLU A 116 10.88 -29.71 -6.96
CA GLU A 116 11.31 -30.03 -8.31
C GLU A 116 12.82 -29.85 -8.50
N GLU A 117 13.40 -28.78 -7.97
CA GLU A 117 14.83 -28.53 -8.00
C GLU A 117 15.63 -29.59 -7.23
N ILE A 118 15.15 -29.99 -6.06
CA ILE A 118 15.77 -31.05 -5.25
C ILE A 118 15.70 -32.39 -5.99
N GLU A 119 14.57 -32.75 -6.58
CA GLU A 119 14.44 -33.97 -7.37
C GLU A 119 15.35 -33.98 -8.59
N PHE A 120 15.49 -32.83 -9.26
CA PHE A 120 16.43 -32.67 -10.37
C PHE A 120 17.88 -32.87 -9.91
N PHE A 121 18.24 -32.27 -8.76
CA PHE A 121 19.57 -32.41 -8.18
C PHE A 121 19.89 -33.85 -7.78
N ILE A 122 18.96 -34.55 -7.14
CA ILE A 122 19.11 -35.97 -6.79
C ILE A 122 19.35 -36.82 -8.06
N ARG A 123 18.58 -36.61 -9.12
CA ARG A 123 18.76 -37.34 -10.39
C ARG A 123 20.11 -37.06 -11.02
N ALA A 124 20.62 -35.83 -10.92
CA ALA A 124 21.94 -35.47 -11.43
C ALA A 124 23.08 -36.13 -10.64
N LEU A 125 22.92 -36.25 -9.31
CA LEU A 125 23.85 -37.00 -8.47
C LEU A 125 23.84 -38.51 -8.79
N ASP A 126 22.65 -39.11 -8.91
CA ASP A 126 22.48 -40.53 -9.21
C ASP A 126 23.04 -40.93 -10.61
N ALA A 127 23.05 -39.94 -11.51
CA ALA A 127 23.59 -40.11 -12.86
C ALA A 127 25.08 -39.75 -12.97
N ASP A 128 25.78 -39.47 -11.87
CA ASP A 128 27.18 -39.02 -11.85
C ASP A 128 27.48 -37.79 -12.75
N VAL A 129 26.45 -36.97 -13.00
CA VAL A 129 26.58 -35.72 -13.77
C VAL A 129 27.21 -34.63 -12.91
N ILE A 130 27.00 -34.71 -11.59
CA ILE A 130 27.58 -33.80 -10.56
C ILE A 130 28.41 -34.68 -9.64
N THR A 131 29.68 -34.36 -9.48
CA THR A 131 30.63 -35.07 -8.64
C THR A 131 31.16 -34.18 -7.51
N PRO A 132 31.74 -34.74 -6.43
CA PRO A 132 32.36 -33.92 -5.38
C PRO A 132 33.48 -32.99 -5.84
N SER A 133 34.02 -33.22 -7.07
CA SER A 133 35.06 -32.37 -7.67
C SER A 133 34.49 -31.08 -8.29
N ASP A 134 33.18 -30.96 -8.40
CA ASP A 134 32.51 -29.81 -8.98
C ASP A 134 32.23 -28.69 -7.96
N PHE A 135 32.58 -28.91 -6.67
CA PHE A 135 32.36 -27.97 -5.55
C PHE A 135 33.64 -27.41 -4.95
#